data_51262e5e53440c27e064447982cefa36
#
_entry.id   51262e5e53440c27e064447982cefa36
#
_cell.length_a   1.000
_cell.length_b   1.000
_cell.length_c   1.000
_cell.angle_alpha   90.00
_cell.angle_beta   90.00
_cell.angle_gamma   90.00
#
_symmetry.space_group_name_H-M   'P 1'
#
loop_
_entity.id
_entity.type
_entity.pdbx_description
1 polymer ?
#
loop_
_entity_poly.entity_id
_entity_poly.type
_entity_poly.pdbx_seq_one_letter_code
_entity_poly.pdbx_strand_id
1 'polypeptide(L)'
;MFGPPVPSSVAFPGSEEGAAELRFFPNSLHTFAVAGMAALALVSCGGGDPAQRGGPGGRGGQHGPVTVGYVVVQQGSAPIVQDLPGRISAFQVSDVRPQVSGVIQRRLFREGSLVRQGQTLYQIDPSIYNAQAAQAQANLQAARAQSEAARTLASRYRPLVQQQAISKQDYTNAVAQARQADASVAQNSAAVRSAQINLRFTRVPAPITGRIGLSNVTEGALVTANQTNALTTITRLDPVFVDIQQSAADLINIRRSLAQGGVAPTTAQVRIKLPDGSFYGYSGTVEFSEVLVDQTTGTVTIRARFPNPDALLLPGMFVTAQFAQAIDTSAFLVPQPAISRDPKGNATLWVVGAGYRAVQRVVVADRTQGPYWVVTEGLASGEKVITQGTANLKDGMQIKAVPASSPQRIKAPPPGAKLPAAGSGRPG
;
A
#
# COMPACT_ATOMS: atom_id res chain seq x y z
N MET A 1 36.49 15.36 -44.32
CA MET A 1 37.51 16.39 -43.92
C MET A 1 36.75 17.50 -43.25
N PHE A 2 37.24 17.92 -42.09
CA PHE A 2 36.77 18.99 -41.19
C PHE A 2 35.57 18.63 -40.28
N GLY A 3 35.94 18.26 -39.05
CA GLY A 3 35.03 18.20 -37.91
C GLY A 3 34.97 19.58 -37.21
N PRO A 4 33.92 19.89 -36.46
CA PRO A 4 33.75 21.13 -35.73
C PRO A 4 34.51 21.12 -34.39
N PRO A 5 34.91 22.31 -33.87
CA PRO A 5 35.73 22.47 -32.70
C PRO A 5 34.97 22.35 -31.38
N VAL A 6 35.65 21.87 -30.36
CA VAL A 6 35.22 21.75 -28.96
C VAL A 6 35.33 23.13 -28.30
N PRO A 7 34.37 23.63 -27.53
CA PRO A 7 34.55 24.82 -26.71
C PRO A 7 35.17 24.50 -25.33
N SER A 8 36.07 25.40 -24.96
CA SER A 8 36.92 25.49 -23.80
C SER A 8 36.17 25.50 -22.46
N SER A 9 36.85 24.94 -21.47
CA SER A 9 36.63 25.01 -20.03
C SER A 9 36.40 26.43 -19.50
N VAL A 10 35.36 26.64 -18.73
CA VAL A 10 35.15 27.79 -17.85
C VAL A 10 35.50 27.34 -16.42
N ALA A 11 36.52 28.00 -15.87
CA ALA A 11 36.96 27.88 -14.49
C ALA A 11 35.97 28.58 -13.55
N PHE A 12 35.68 27.95 -12.43
CA PHE A 12 35.01 28.55 -11.28
C PHE A 12 36.07 29.11 -10.30
N PRO A 13 35.90 30.32 -9.76
CA PRO A 13 36.71 30.80 -8.65
C PRO A 13 36.20 30.25 -7.33
N GLY A 14 37.12 29.89 -6.47
CA GLY A 14 36.87 29.49 -5.09
C GLY A 14 36.53 30.68 -4.21
N SER A 15 35.85 30.39 -3.12
CA SER A 15 35.79 31.22 -1.90
C SER A 15 35.43 30.32 -0.74
N GLU A 16 36.35 30.17 0.15
CA GLU A 16 36.38 30.65 1.54
C GLU A 16 35.54 29.86 2.55
N GLU A 17 36.34 29.30 3.37
CA GLU A 17 36.18 28.79 4.73
C GLU A 17 35.08 29.42 5.57
N GLY A 18 34.31 28.56 6.20
CA GLY A 18 33.45 28.84 7.34
C GLY A 18 33.46 27.64 8.26
N ALA A 19 34.49 27.52 9.08
CA ALA A 19 34.59 26.54 10.15
C ALA A 19 33.59 26.92 11.25
N ALA A 20 32.64 26.04 11.52
CA ALA A 20 31.78 26.06 12.69
C ALA A 20 32.14 24.89 13.60
N GLU A 21 32.69 25.24 14.74
CA GLU A 21 33.15 24.38 15.83
C GLU A 21 32.02 23.47 16.35
N LEU A 22 32.26 22.18 16.33
CA LEU A 22 31.55 21.17 17.09
C LEU A 22 32.05 21.20 18.54
N ARG A 23 31.26 21.76 19.43
CA ARG A 23 31.48 21.64 20.88
C ARG A 23 31.01 20.28 21.36
N PHE A 24 31.95 19.41 21.68
CA PHE A 24 31.81 18.23 22.49
C PHE A 24 31.47 18.62 23.93
N PHE A 25 30.38 18.06 24.48
CA PHE A 25 30.13 18.00 25.93
C PHE A 25 30.58 16.63 26.44
N PRO A 26 31.38 16.56 27.52
CA PRO A 26 31.81 15.30 28.09
C PRO A 26 30.80 14.77 29.07
N ASN A 27 30.63 13.45 29.00
CA ASN A 27 29.96 12.60 29.97
C ASN A 27 30.59 12.73 31.35
N SER A 28 29.79 13.06 32.35
CA SER A 28 30.16 12.89 33.76
C SER A 28 29.66 11.55 34.31
N LEU A 29 30.61 10.65 34.53
CA LEU A 29 30.49 9.49 35.41
C LEU A 29 30.24 9.96 36.85
N HIS A 30 29.21 9.49 37.49
CA HIS A 30 29.11 9.47 38.94
C HIS A 30 29.14 8.03 39.46
N THR A 31 30.34 7.67 39.88
CA THR A 31 30.64 6.56 40.78
C THR A 31 30.22 6.97 42.19
N PHE A 32 29.35 6.18 42.84
CA PHE A 32 29.22 6.18 44.30
C PHE A 32 29.47 4.78 44.81
N ALA A 33 30.64 4.64 45.44
CA ALA A 33 31.00 3.58 46.36
C ALA A 33 30.76 4.11 47.75
N VAL A 34 30.04 3.39 48.60
CA VAL A 34 30.15 3.50 50.05
C VAL A 34 29.98 2.11 50.64
N ALA A 35 31.04 1.74 51.33
CA ALA A 35 31.18 0.58 52.22
C ALA A 35 30.61 0.89 53.61
N GLY A 36 30.32 -0.15 54.39
CA GLY A 36 30.01 -0.05 55.83
C GLY A 36 29.13 -1.19 56.28
N MET A 37 29.60 -2.35 56.62
CA MET A 37 30.13 -2.83 57.88
C MET A 37 29.19 -2.60 59.11
N ALA A 38 28.60 -3.66 59.61
CA ALA A 38 28.74 -4.05 61.03
C ALA A 38 27.83 -5.22 61.38
N ALA A 39 28.45 -6.21 61.95
CA ALA A 39 27.90 -7.38 62.61
C ALA A 39 27.21 -7.01 63.93
N LEU A 40 26.25 -7.82 64.35
CA LEU A 40 26.10 -8.19 65.80
C LEU A 40 25.24 -9.44 65.92
N ALA A 41 25.85 -10.43 66.44
CA ALA A 41 25.26 -11.68 66.94
C ALA A 41 24.58 -11.44 68.30
N LEU A 42 23.49 -12.13 68.56
CA LEU A 42 23.07 -12.45 69.89
C LEU A 42 22.35 -13.79 69.91
N VAL A 43 22.97 -14.70 70.64
CA VAL A 43 22.58 -16.05 71.08
C VAL A 43 21.44 -15.93 72.09
N SER A 44 20.42 -16.77 72.01
CA SER A 44 19.67 -17.21 73.21
C SER A 44 19.24 -18.64 73.06
N CYS A 45 19.76 -19.42 73.92
CA CYS A 45 19.45 -20.85 74.29
C CYS A 45 18.12 -20.97 75.03
N GLY A 46 17.46 -22.08 74.79
CA GLY A 46 16.42 -22.65 75.67
C GLY A 46 15.70 -23.75 74.90
N GLY A 47 15.91 -24.93 75.04
CA GLY A 47 15.99 -25.93 76.14
C GLY A 47 14.63 -26.62 76.25
N GLY A 48 14.53 -27.92 75.85
CA GLY A 48 13.32 -28.68 76.10
C GLY A 48 13.12 -29.87 75.17
N ASP A 49 13.75 -30.97 75.47
CA ASP A 49 13.49 -32.33 75.00
C ASP A 49 12.27 -32.93 75.68
N PRO A 50 11.92 -34.23 75.52
CA PRO A 50 11.56 -35.00 74.30
C PRO A 50 10.17 -35.66 74.46
N ALA A 51 9.64 -36.23 73.44
CA ALA A 51 9.01 -37.58 73.50
C ALA A 51 8.07 -37.84 72.29
N GLN A 52 8.50 -38.79 71.56
CA GLN A 52 7.84 -40.10 71.32
C GLN A 52 6.81 -40.22 70.16
N ARG A 53 7.24 -41.12 69.30
CA ARG A 53 6.48 -42.21 68.63
C ARG A 53 5.56 -41.77 67.49
N GLY A 54 5.91 -42.15 66.34
CA GLY A 54 5.75 -43.50 65.83
C GLY A 54 4.81 -43.51 64.72
N GLY A 55 5.19 -43.96 63.55
CA GLY A 55 4.29 -44.40 62.52
C GLY A 55 4.94 -44.40 61.13
N PRO A 56 5.30 -45.54 60.61
CA PRO A 56 5.71 -45.63 59.22
C PRO A 56 4.46 -45.74 58.37
N GLY A 57 4.22 -44.74 57.57
CA GLY A 57 3.09 -44.72 56.61
C GLY A 57 3.47 -44.06 55.29
N GLY A 58 4.52 -44.55 54.68
CA GLY A 58 4.77 -44.28 53.28
C GLY A 58 3.66 -44.88 52.44
N ARG A 59 2.51 -44.15 52.29
CA ARG A 59 1.58 -44.37 51.18
C ARG A 59 2.15 -43.68 49.99
N GLY A 60 2.98 -44.39 49.21
CA GLY A 60 3.17 -44.12 47.84
C GLY A 60 1.77 -44.02 47.18
N GLY A 61 1.28 -42.82 47.04
CA GLY A 61 0.08 -42.56 46.26
C GLY A 61 0.32 -43.06 44.85
N GLN A 62 -0.18 -44.27 44.57
CA GLN A 62 -0.42 -44.69 43.20
C GLN A 62 -1.43 -43.67 42.63
N HIS A 63 -0.91 -42.60 42.02
CA HIS A 63 -1.70 -41.75 41.22
C HIS A 63 -2.17 -42.62 40.06
N GLY A 64 -3.44 -43.02 40.07
CA GLY A 64 -4.06 -43.69 38.93
C GLY A 64 -3.83 -42.87 37.66
N PRO A 65 -3.92 -43.48 36.50
CA PRO A 65 -3.62 -42.82 35.24
C PRO A 65 -4.36 -41.46 35.14
N VAL A 66 -3.61 -40.40 34.93
CA VAL A 66 -4.16 -39.02 34.81
C VAL A 66 -5.07 -38.97 33.60
N THR A 67 -6.31 -38.53 33.80
CA THR A 67 -7.25 -38.37 32.69
C THR A 67 -6.93 -37.08 31.95
N VAL A 68 -6.71 -37.17 30.62
CA VAL A 68 -6.36 -36.06 29.74
C VAL A 68 -7.34 -36.00 28.56
N GLY A 69 -7.67 -34.77 28.15
CA GLY A 69 -8.47 -34.54 26.96
C GLY A 69 -7.57 -34.40 25.72
N TYR A 70 -7.88 -35.14 24.64
CA TYR A 70 -7.14 -35.05 23.40
C TYR A 70 -8.01 -34.61 22.21
N VAL A 71 -7.37 -34.04 21.22
CA VAL A 71 -7.92 -33.75 19.90
C VAL A 71 -7.10 -34.51 18.86
N VAL A 72 -7.77 -35.14 17.89
CA VAL A 72 -7.08 -35.74 16.73
C VAL A 72 -6.76 -34.63 15.74
N VAL A 73 -5.49 -34.44 15.46
CA VAL A 73 -5.04 -33.44 14.47
C VAL A 73 -4.96 -34.07 13.09
N GLN A 74 -5.48 -33.35 12.14
CA GLN A 74 -5.41 -33.73 10.72
C GLN A 74 -4.68 -32.64 9.98
N GLN A 75 -3.96 -33.02 8.92
CA GLN A 75 -3.34 -32.10 8.02
C GLN A 75 -4.43 -31.24 7.34
N GLY A 76 -4.28 -29.95 7.35
CA GLY A 76 -5.21 -28.98 6.80
C GLY A 76 -4.50 -27.88 6.03
N SER A 77 -5.28 -27.06 5.38
CA SER A 77 -4.77 -25.88 4.70
C SER A 77 -4.85 -24.67 5.62
N ALA A 78 -3.74 -23.98 5.82
CA ALA A 78 -3.69 -22.73 6.57
C ALA A 78 -3.18 -21.60 5.67
N PRO A 79 -3.94 -20.50 5.46
CA PRO A 79 -3.44 -19.38 4.69
C PRO A 79 -2.28 -18.71 5.44
N ILE A 80 -1.24 -18.36 4.70
CA ILE A 80 -0.15 -17.50 5.16
C ILE A 80 -0.62 -16.06 4.96
N VAL A 81 -1.19 -15.49 6.01
CA VAL A 81 -1.67 -14.11 6.00
C VAL A 81 -0.60 -13.23 6.61
N GLN A 82 -0.25 -12.16 5.92
CA GLN A 82 0.71 -11.17 6.40
C GLN A 82 0.06 -9.80 6.42
N ASP A 83 0.30 -9.07 7.51
CA ASP A 83 -0.10 -7.68 7.67
C ASP A 83 1.05 -6.79 7.19
N LEU A 84 0.84 -6.05 6.11
CA LEU A 84 1.84 -5.20 5.51
C LEU A 84 1.39 -3.73 5.55
N PRO A 85 2.31 -2.79 5.80
CA PRO A 85 1.98 -1.38 5.72
C PRO A 85 1.68 -0.98 4.28
N GLY A 86 0.65 -0.17 4.10
CA GLY A 86 0.26 0.35 2.80
C GLY A 86 -0.14 1.82 2.88
N ARG A 87 -0.09 2.50 1.75
CA ARG A 87 -0.56 3.87 1.59
C ARG A 87 -1.55 3.94 0.44
N ILE A 88 -2.65 4.66 0.66
CA ILE A 88 -3.65 4.88 -0.37
C ILE A 88 -3.11 5.91 -1.35
N SER A 89 -3.19 5.60 -2.63
CA SER A 89 -2.90 6.52 -3.74
C SER A 89 -4.12 6.66 -4.65
N ALA A 90 -4.24 7.83 -5.27
CA ALA A 90 -5.34 8.09 -6.18
C ALA A 90 -5.20 7.23 -7.44
N PHE A 91 -6.33 6.80 -8.00
CA PHE A 91 -6.33 6.11 -9.29
C PHE A 91 -5.76 6.98 -10.41
N GLN A 92 -6.14 8.26 -10.41
CA GLN A 92 -5.66 9.23 -11.38
C GLN A 92 -5.69 10.63 -10.75
N VAL A 93 -4.62 11.40 -10.97
CA VAL A 93 -4.51 12.80 -10.60
C VAL A 93 -4.20 13.60 -11.83
N SER A 94 -4.84 14.73 -12.02
CA SER A 94 -4.58 15.61 -13.15
C SER A 94 -4.59 17.07 -12.72
N ASP A 95 -3.47 17.73 -12.97
CA ASP A 95 -3.34 19.17 -12.81
C ASP A 95 -4.02 19.88 -13.98
N VAL A 96 -4.84 20.87 -13.66
CA VAL A 96 -5.50 21.73 -14.62
C VAL A 96 -4.64 22.98 -14.83
N ARG A 97 -4.06 23.14 -16.00
CA ARG A 97 -3.20 24.28 -16.36
C ARG A 97 -3.74 25.01 -17.57
N PRO A 98 -3.60 26.35 -17.64
CA PRO A 98 -4.07 27.12 -18.79
C PRO A 98 -3.11 26.89 -19.97
N GLN A 99 -3.69 26.79 -21.18
CA GLN A 99 -2.92 26.65 -22.42
C GLN A 99 -2.75 27.99 -23.14
N VAL A 100 -3.49 29.01 -22.72
CA VAL A 100 -3.41 30.38 -23.22
C VAL A 100 -3.37 31.36 -22.07
N SER A 101 -2.79 32.55 -22.30
CA SER A 101 -2.66 33.60 -21.29
C SER A 101 -3.88 34.52 -21.31
N GLY A 102 -4.29 35.04 -20.18
CA GLY A 102 -5.40 35.98 -20.06
C GLY A 102 -5.96 36.08 -18.66
N VAL A 103 -6.97 36.90 -18.47
CA VAL A 103 -7.62 37.10 -17.17
C VAL A 103 -8.74 36.07 -17.01
N ILE A 104 -8.82 35.46 -15.82
CA ILE A 104 -9.94 34.58 -15.47
C ILE A 104 -11.21 35.42 -15.31
N GLN A 105 -12.18 35.21 -16.16
CA GLN A 105 -13.48 35.91 -16.08
C GLN A 105 -14.42 35.25 -15.08
N ARG A 106 -14.48 33.90 -15.10
CA ARG A 106 -15.42 33.13 -14.27
C ARG A 106 -14.86 31.75 -13.94
N ARG A 107 -15.21 31.29 -12.74
CA ARG A 107 -15.04 29.92 -12.28
C ARG A 107 -16.41 29.21 -12.32
N LEU A 108 -16.51 28.09 -13.02
CA LEU A 108 -17.76 27.40 -13.34
C LEU A 108 -17.95 26.09 -12.54
N PHE A 109 -17.30 25.97 -11.42
CA PHE A 109 -17.42 24.80 -10.52
C PHE A 109 -17.42 25.23 -9.05
N ARG A 110 -17.84 24.32 -8.19
CA ARG A 110 -17.67 24.43 -6.73
C ARG A 110 -16.49 23.58 -6.31
N GLU A 111 -15.64 24.10 -5.45
CA GLU A 111 -14.52 23.37 -4.87
C GLU A 111 -15.00 22.13 -4.13
N GLY A 112 -14.26 21.02 -4.23
CA GLY A 112 -14.64 19.74 -3.65
C GLY A 112 -15.78 19.00 -4.36
N SER A 113 -16.40 19.56 -5.41
CA SER A 113 -17.47 18.88 -6.15
C SER A 113 -16.94 17.85 -7.12
N LEU A 114 -17.82 16.96 -7.59
CA LEU A 114 -17.55 16.04 -8.68
C LEU A 114 -17.67 16.78 -10.01
N VAL A 115 -16.63 16.71 -10.84
CA VAL A 115 -16.62 17.26 -12.20
C VAL A 115 -16.47 16.13 -13.21
N ARG A 116 -17.05 16.32 -14.41
CA ARG A 116 -16.97 15.36 -15.50
C ARG A 116 -15.90 15.78 -16.50
N GLN A 117 -15.25 14.83 -17.13
CA GLN A 117 -14.33 15.10 -18.25
C GLN A 117 -15.00 15.96 -19.32
N GLY A 118 -14.30 17.00 -19.79
CA GLY A 118 -14.82 17.96 -20.77
C GLY A 118 -15.66 19.09 -20.19
N GLN A 119 -16.07 19.03 -18.90
CA GLN A 119 -16.78 20.12 -18.23
C GLN A 119 -15.90 21.36 -18.17
N THR A 120 -16.41 22.52 -18.60
CA THR A 120 -15.69 23.79 -18.49
C THR A 120 -15.55 24.20 -17.03
N LEU A 121 -14.32 24.42 -16.59
CA LEU A 121 -13.98 24.79 -15.21
C LEU A 121 -13.75 26.29 -15.07
N TYR A 122 -12.96 26.85 -15.97
CA TYR A 122 -12.66 28.28 -16.00
C TYR A 122 -12.91 28.86 -17.39
N GLN A 123 -13.30 30.12 -17.38
CA GLN A 123 -13.40 30.94 -18.57
C GLN A 123 -12.34 32.04 -18.49
N ILE A 124 -11.34 31.96 -19.38
CA ILE A 124 -10.37 33.03 -19.64
C ILE A 124 -11.00 34.01 -20.59
N ASP A 125 -10.65 35.30 -20.52
CA ASP A 125 -11.18 36.33 -21.40
C ASP A 125 -10.92 35.99 -22.87
N PRO A 126 -11.98 35.74 -23.68
CA PRO A 126 -11.87 35.38 -25.08
C PRO A 126 -11.72 36.55 -26.04
N SER A 127 -11.76 37.81 -25.58
CA SER A 127 -11.92 39.00 -26.43
C SER A 127 -10.80 39.10 -27.45
N ILE A 128 -9.54 38.97 -27.03
CA ILE A 128 -8.37 39.05 -27.92
C ILE A 128 -8.39 37.86 -28.91
N TYR A 129 -8.72 36.67 -28.45
CA TYR A 129 -8.73 35.45 -29.26
C TYR A 129 -9.87 35.44 -30.27
N ASN A 130 -11.03 36.05 -29.95
CA ASN A 130 -12.12 36.28 -30.88
C ASN A 130 -11.69 37.24 -32.01
N ALA A 131 -11.02 38.34 -31.66
CA ALA A 131 -10.53 39.31 -32.65
C ALA A 131 -9.49 38.66 -33.59
N GLN A 132 -8.58 37.85 -33.04
CA GLN A 132 -7.58 37.11 -33.85
C GLN A 132 -8.25 36.09 -34.78
N ALA A 133 -9.26 35.37 -34.31
CA ALA A 133 -10.01 34.42 -35.13
C ALA A 133 -10.78 35.12 -36.24
N ALA A 134 -11.39 36.26 -35.95
CA ALA A 134 -12.09 37.09 -36.96
C ALA A 134 -11.12 37.65 -38.04
N GLN A 135 -9.94 38.12 -37.62
CA GLN A 135 -8.90 38.59 -38.54
C GLN A 135 -8.40 37.46 -39.45
N ALA A 136 -8.12 36.26 -38.88
CA ALA A 136 -7.70 35.10 -39.68
C ALA A 136 -8.79 34.68 -40.68
N GLN A 137 -10.05 34.75 -40.26
CA GLN A 137 -11.21 34.46 -41.16
C GLN A 137 -11.32 35.46 -42.31
N ALA A 138 -11.11 36.76 -42.06
CA ALA A 138 -11.10 37.78 -43.09
C ALA A 138 -9.96 37.56 -44.09
N ASN A 139 -8.76 37.22 -43.62
CA ASN A 139 -7.62 36.91 -44.48
C ASN A 139 -7.89 35.68 -45.37
N LEU A 140 -8.55 34.64 -44.82
CA LEU A 140 -8.96 33.48 -45.61
C LEU A 140 -9.98 33.87 -46.72
N GLN A 141 -10.93 34.74 -46.42
CA GLN A 141 -11.91 35.22 -47.42
C GLN A 141 -11.22 35.98 -48.53
N ALA A 142 -10.26 36.87 -48.22
CA ALA A 142 -9.48 37.59 -49.20
C ALA A 142 -8.66 36.64 -50.10
N ALA A 143 -7.98 35.63 -49.49
CA ALA A 143 -7.23 34.63 -50.24
C ALA A 143 -8.13 33.79 -51.17
N ARG A 144 -9.35 33.45 -50.73
CA ARG A 144 -10.33 32.73 -51.55
C ARG A 144 -10.76 33.55 -52.76
N ALA A 145 -11.08 34.84 -52.58
CA ALA A 145 -11.43 35.72 -53.66
C ALA A 145 -10.29 35.85 -54.70
N GLN A 146 -9.04 35.97 -54.23
CA GLN A 146 -7.88 36.01 -55.11
C GLN A 146 -7.67 34.68 -55.86
N SER A 147 -7.86 33.52 -55.19
CA SER A 147 -7.76 32.21 -55.84
C SER A 147 -8.85 32.03 -56.91
N GLU A 148 -10.08 32.46 -56.64
CA GLU A 148 -11.18 32.40 -57.58
C GLU A 148 -10.90 33.25 -58.80
N ALA A 149 -10.41 34.50 -58.65
CA ALA A 149 -10.02 35.37 -59.74
C ALA A 149 -8.92 34.77 -60.62
N ALA A 150 -7.85 34.21 -59.93
CA ALA A 150 -6.73 33.59 -60.65
C ALA A 150 -7.15 32.31 -61.42
N ARG A 151 -7.97 31.46 -60.79
CA ARG A 151 -8.52 30.27 -61.45
C ARG A 151 -9.41 30.63 -62.63
N THR A 152 -10.24 31.66 -62.51
CA THR A 152 -11.09 32.14 -63.55
C THR A 152 -10.26 32.64 -64.74
N LEU A 153 -9.16 33.40 -64.49
CA LEU A 153 -8.24 33.83 -65.52
C LEU A 153 -7.59 32.64 -66.25
N ALA A 154 -7.03 31.71 -65.50
CA ALA A 154 -6.41 30.47 -66.02
C ALA A 154 -7.40 29.63 -66.84
N SER A 155 -8.67 29.54 -66.41
CA SER A 155 -9.74 28.85 -67.17
C SER A 155 -10.13 29.53 -68.47
N ARG A 156 -10.16 30.85 -68.48
CA ARG A 156 -10.42 31.65 -69.73
C ARG A 156 -9.25 31.50 -70.69
N TYR A 157 -8.02 31.48 -70.25
CA TYR A 157 -6.84 31.36 -71.11
C TYR A 157 -6.70 29.97 -71.74
N ARG A 158 -7.22 28.92 -71.11
CA ARG A 158 -7.12 27.52 -71.57
C ARG A 158 -7.64 27.34 -73.03
N PRO A 159 -8.83 27.79 -73.43
CA PRO A 159 -9.29 27.67 -74.86
C PRO A 159 -8.53 28.61 -75.80
N LEU A 160 -8.10 29.81 -75.34
CA LEU A 160 -7.40 30.77 -76.16
C LEU A 160 -5.99 30.29 -76.56
N VAL A 161 -5.27 29.59 -75.71
CA VAL A 161 -3.97 29.01 -76.06
C VAL A 161 -4.11 27.86 -77.06
N GLN A 162 -5.22 27.12 -77.07
CA GLN A 162 -5.50 26.07 -78.02
C GLN A 162 -5.78 26.66 -79.41
N GLN A 163 -6.39 27.85 -79.48
CA GLN A 163 -6.67 28.61 -80.68
C GLN A 163 -5.49 29.50 -81.15
N GLN A 164 -4.32 29.39 -80.44
CA GLN A 164 -3.12 30.19 -80.66
C GLN A 164 -3.40 31.76 -80.57
N ALA A 165 -4.45 32.15 -79.87
CA ALA A 165 -4.82 33.55 -79.65
C ALA A 165 -4.03 34.24 -78.55
N ILE A 166 -3.30 33.45 -77.69
CA ILE A 166 -2.39 33.96 -76.68
C ILE A 166 -1.10 33.07 -76.61
N SER A 167 -0.03 33.59 -75.97
CA SER A 167 1.20 32.84 -75.87
C SER A 167 1.06 31.70 -74.89
N LYS A 168 1.81 30.59 -75.12
CA LYS A 168 1.89 29.50 -74.18
C LYS A 168 2.46 29.94 -72.79
N GLN A 169 3.33 30.95 -72.84
CA GLN A 169 3.92 31.56 -71.66
C GLN A 169 2.85 32.22 -70.77
N ASP A 170 1.94 32.99 -71.35
CA ASP A 170 0.88 33.68 -70.59
C ASP A 170 -0.07 32.71 -69.94
N TYR A 171 -0.41 31.59 -70.60
CA TYR A 171 -1.21 30.52 -69.99
C TYR A 171 -0.50 29.87 -68.86
N THR A 172 0.82 29.51 -68.99
CA THR A 172 1.60 28.92 -68.00
C THR A 172 1.72 29.83 -66.77
N ASN A 173 1.92 31.12 -66.96
CA ASN A 173 1.96 32.11 -65.89
C ASN A 173 0.60 32.19 -65.15
N ALA A 174 -0.53 32.21 -65.87
CA ALA A 174 -1.84 32.24 -65.26
C ALA A 174 -2.13 30.95 -64.41
N VAL A 175 -1.72 29.78 -64.89
CA VAL A 175 -1.83 28.53 -64.15
C VAL A 175 -0.93 28.54 -62.90
N ALA A 176 0.30 29.04 -63.03
CA ALA A 176 1.20 29.14 -61.86
C ALA A 176 0.62 30.10 -60.81
N GLN A 177 0.07 31.25 -61.24
CA GLN A 177 -0.59 32.19 -60.33
C GLN A 177 -1.82 31.60 -59.63
N ALA A 178 -2.63 30.81 -60.35
CA ALA A 178 -3.77 30.11 -59.75
C ALA A 178 -3.32 29.11 -58.67
N ARG A 179 -2.27 28.32 -58.97
CA ARG A 179 -1.70 27.38 -57.96
C ARG A 179 -1.11 28.10 -56.74
N GLN A 180 -0.45 29.23 -56.96
CA GLN A 180 0.06 30.06 -55.87
C GLN A 180 -1.05 30.62 -54.99
N ALA A 181 -2.13 31.11 -55.60
CA ALA A 181 -3.31 31.60 -54.87
C ALA A 181 -4.01 30.48 -54.12
N ASP A 182 -4.09 29.26 -54.68
CA ASP A 182 -4.62 28.08 -53.98
C ASP A 182 -3.78 27.72 -52.78
N ALA A 183 -2.47 27.78 -52.89
CA ALA A 183 -1.57 27.56 -51.76
C ALA A 183 -1.79 28.61 -50.63
N SER A 184 -2.03 29.88 -51.01
CA SER A 184 -2.38 30.95 -50.07
C SER A 184 -3.69 30.66 -49.32
N VAL A 185 -4.71 30.12 -50.00
CA VAL A 185 -5.97 29.68 -49.35
C VAL A 185 -5.68 28.59 -48.31
N ALA A 186 -4.85 27.59 -48.65
CA ALA A 186 -4.47 26.53 -47.73
C ALA A 186 -3.75 27.09 -46.51
N GLN A 187 -2.80 28.01 -46.69
CA GLN A 187 -2.07 28.67 -45.59
C GLN A 187 -3.01 29.44 -44.67
N ASN A 188 -3.89 30.29 -45.21
CA ASN A 188 -4.83 31.07 -44.40
C ASN A 188 -5.88 30.19 -43.72
N SER A 189 -6.29 29.09 -44.36
CA SER A 189 -7.17 28.11 -43.68
C SER A 189 -6.51 27.45 -42.46
N ALA A 190 -5.20 27.20 -42.52
CA ALA A 190 -4.45 26.71 -41.37
C ALA A 190 -4.34 27.78 -40.26
N ALA A 191 -4.15 29.06 -40.62
CA ALA A 191 -4.14 30.17 -39.67
C ALA A 191 -5.50 30.31 -38.94
N VAL A 192 -6.63 30.17 -39.66
CA VAL A 192 -7.97 30.14 -39.03
C VAL A 192 -8.08 29.00 -38.01
N ARG A 193 -7.66 27.78 -38.38
CA ARG A 193 -7.68 26.64 -37.43
C ARG A 193 -6.87 26.92 -36.20
N SER A 194 -5.66 27.48 -36.32
CA SER A 194 -4.81 27.85 -35.20
C SER A 194 -5.48 28.87 -34.27
N ALA A 195 -6.05 29.95 -34.82
CA ALA A 195 -6.75 30.97 -34.04
C ALA A 195 -7.99 30.39 -33.32
N GLN A 196 -8.74 29.50 -33.97
CA GLN A 196 -9.88 28.80 -33.34
C GLN A 196 -9.47 27.86 -32.24
N ILE A 197 -8.31 27.20 -32.34
CA ILE A 197 -7.76 26.37 -31.28
C ILE A 197 -7.44 27.24 -30.06
N ASN A 198 -6.75 28.35 -30.22
CA ASN A 198 -6.43 29.28 -29.16
C ASN A 198 -7.70 29.83 -28.48
N LEU A 199 -8.71 30.19 -29.27
CA LEU A 199 -10.01 30.62 -28.75
C LEU A 199 -10.70 29.52 -27.95
N ARG A 200 -10.64 28.25 -28.38
CA ARG A 200 -11.18 27.13 -27.65
C ARG A 200 -10.46 26.94 -26.31
N PHE A 201 -9.14 27.16 -26.24
CA PHE A 201 -8.35 27.07 -25.02
C PHE A 201 -8.66 28.15 -23.97
N THR A 202 -9.39 29.21 -24.33
CA THR A 202 -9.93 30.14 -23.33
C THR A 202 -10.97 29.50 -22.41
N ARG A 203 -11.61 28.42 -22.85
CA ARG A 203 -12.41 27.54 -22.01
C ARG A 203 -11.54 26.41 -21.51
N VAL A 204 -11.23 26.40 -20.22
CA VAL A 204 -10.38 25.38 -19.59
C VAL A 204 -11.25 24.21 -19.15
N PRO A 205 -11.23 23.06 -19.85
CA PRO A 205 -12.06 21.92 -19.50
C PRO A 205 -11.37 21.03 -18.44
N ALA A 206 -12.16 20.20 -17.76
CA ALA A 206 -11.67 19.11 -16.92
C ALA A 206 -11.03 18.02 -17.80
N PRO A 207 -9.75 17.65 -17.56
CA PRO A 207 -9.07 16.60 -18.34
C PRO A 207 -9.56 15.19 -17.97
N ILE A 208 -10.04 14.99 -16.76
CA ILE A 208 -10.55 13.72 -16.23
C ILE A 208 -11.85 13.94 -15.45
N THR A 209 -12.62 12.87 -15.26
CA THR A 209 -13.72 12.84 -14.30
C THR A 209 -13.19 12.54 -12.91
N GLY A 210 -13.53 13.36 -11.91
CA GLY A 210 -13.06 13.18 -10.53
C GLY A 210 -13.50 14.32 -9.60
N ARG A 211 -13.03 14.27 -8.38
CA ARG A 211 -13.26 15.33 -7.38
C ARG A 211 -12.26 16.45 -7.61
N ILE A 212 -12.78 17.67 -7.81
CA ILE A 212 -11.94 18.85 -8.00
C ILE A 212 -11.48 19.39 -6.65
N GLY A 213 -10.22 19.79 -6.59
CA GLY A 213 -9.62 20.41 -5.40
C GLY A 213 -9.96 21.89 -5.24
N LEU A 214 -9.14 22.56 -4.45
CA LEU A 214 -9.20 24.01 -4.29
C LEU A 214 -8.77 24.72 -5.56
N SER A 215 -9.30 25.89 -5.79
CA SER A 215 -8.85 26.80 -6.85
C SER A 215 -7.68 27.64 -6.35
N ASN A 216 -6.54 27.54 -7.01
CA ASN A 216 -5.36 28.34 -6.66
C ASN A 216 -5.40 29.76 -7.27
N VAL A 217 -6.46 30.08 -8.00
CA VAL A 217 -6.66 31.37 -8.65
C VAL A 217 -8.09 31.87 -8.42
N THR A 218 -8.23 33.19 -8.37
CA THR A 218 -9.51 33.86 -8.22
C THR A 218 -9.97 34.45 -9.55
N GLU A 219 -11.26 34.80 -9.66
CA GLU A 219 -11.77 35.60 -10.75
C GLU A 219 -11.06 36.97 -10.76
N GLY A 220 -10.69 37.45 -11.94
CA GLY A 220 -9.84 38.63 -12.13
C GLY A 220 -8.34 38.37 -12.13
N ALA A 221 -7.89 37.18 -11.75
CA ALA A 221 -6.47 36.83 -11.79
C ALA A 221 -5.95 36.68 -13.23
N LEU A 222 -4.75 37.17 -13.47
CA LEU A 222 -4.01 36.94 -14.71
C LEU A 222 -3.33 35.57 -14.65
N VAL A 223 -3.58 34.75 -15.68
CA VAL A 223 -2.91 33.45 -15.86
C VAL A 223 -2.07 33.45 -17.13
N THR A 224 -0.99 32.68 -17.13
CA THR A 224 -0.08 32.56 -18.28
C THR A 224 -0.06 31.15 -18.80
N ALA A 225 0.10 31.00 -20.12
CA ALA A 225 0.21 29.69 -20.75
C ALA A 225 1.35 28.88 -20.12
N ASN A 226 1.09 27.61 -19.84
CA ASN A 226 2.07 26.66 -19.28
C ASN A 226 2.70 27.08 -17.95
N GLN A 227 2.02 27.91 -17.15
CA GLN A 227 2.51 28.28 -15.81
C GLN A 227 2.77 27.03 -14.96
N THR A 228 3.78 27.11 -14.06
CA THR A 228 4.18 25.98 -13.18
C THR A 228 3.07 25.61 -12.21
N ASN A 229 2.38 26.61 -11.64
CA ASN A 229 1.30 26.39 -10.69
C ASN A 229 0.02 26.01 -11.42
N ALA A 230 -0.56 24.88 -11.06
CA ALA A 230 -1.85 24.46 -11.56
C ALA A 230 -2.96 25.40 -11.06
N LEU A 231 -3.99 25.63 -11.87
CA LEU A 231 -5.21 26.35 -11.47
C LEU A 231 -5.96 25.58 -10.37
N THR A 232 -6.02 24.29 -10.51
CA THR A 232 -6.61 23.32 -9.59
C THR A 232 -6.13 21.92 -9.96
N THR A 233 -6.39 20.96 -9.07
CA THR A 233 -6.08 19.54 -9.31
C THR A 233 -7.38 18.74 -9.26
N ILE A 234 -7.55 17.78 -10.15
CA ILE A 234 -8.68 16.86 -10.15
C ILE A 234 -8.15 15.48 -9.80
N THR A 235 -8.79 14.86 -8.81
CA THR A 235 -8.41 13.54 -8.31
C THR A 235 -9.56 12.56 -8.50
N ARG A 236 -9.27 11.45 -9.16
CA ARG A 236 -10.21 10.34 -9.27
C ARG A 236 -10.04 9.42 -8.08
N LEU A 237 -11.14 9.30 -7.28
CA LEU A 237 -11.16 8.58 -6.02
C LEU A 237 -11.82 7.19 -6.09
N ASP A 238 -12.41 6.83 -7.22
CA ASP A 238 -13.01 5.52 -7.45
C ASP A 238 -12.63 5.02 -8.84
N PRO A 239 -11.95 3.84 -8.89
CA PRO A 239 -11.32 3.13 -7.79
C PRO A 239 -10.12 3.89 -7.17
N VAL A 240 -9.51 3.35 -6.11
CA VAL A 240 -8.23 3.81 -5.56
C VAL A 240 -7.19 2.71 -5.61
N PHE A 241 -5.94 3.08 -5.51
CA PHE A 241 -4.83 2.15 -5.31
C PHE A 241 -4.38 2.13 -3.85
N VAL A 242 -3.88 0.99 -3.44
CA VAL A 242 -3.13 0.83 -2.21
C VAL A 242 -1.73 0.34 -2.57
N ASP A 243 -0.74 1.15 -2.30
CA ASP A 243 0.66 0.84 -2.50
C ASP A 243 1.19 0.17 -1.21
N ILE A 244 1.42 -1.13 -1.28
CA ILE A 244 1.81 -2.01 -0.17
C ILE A 244 3.30 -2.26 -0.27
N GLN A 245 4.02 -2.06 0.81
CA GLN A 245 5.47 -2.30 0.84
C GLN A 245 5.76 -3.65 1.46
N GLN A 246 6.46 -4.52 0.72
CA GLN A 246 6.89 -5.84 1.15
C GLN A 246 8.41 -5.95 1.10
N SER A 247 9.00 -6.60 2.11
CA SER A 247 10.42 -6.91 2.11
C SER A 247 10.80 -7.81 0.93
N ALA A 248 11.87 -7.47 0.22
CA ALA A 248 12.39 -8.30 -0.87
C ALA A 248 12.83 -9.69 -0.38
N ALA A 249 13.30 -9.81 0.85
CA ALA A 249 13.68 -11.08 1.45
C ALA A 249 12.48 -12.01 1.63
N ASP A 250 11.34 -11.47 2.12
CA ASP A 250 10.11 -12.26 2.30
C ASP A 250 9.56 -12.73 0.96
N LEU A 251 9.59 -11.86 -0.05
CA LEU A 251 9.17 -12.22 -1.40
C LEU A 251 9.99 -13.38 -1.98
N ILE A 252 11.31 -13.39 -1.76
CA ILE A 252 12.20 -14.48 -2.18
C ILE A 252 11.85 -15.76 -1.43
N ASN A 253 11.61 -15.70 -0.12
CA ASN A 253 11.24 -16.86 0.68
C ASN A 253 9.92 -17.48 0.18
N ILE A 254 8.91 -16.67 -0.09
CA ILE A 254 7.63 -17.13 -0.64
C ILE A 254 7.83 -17.80 -2.01
N ARG A 255 8.60 -17.17 -2.91
CA ARG A 255 8.89 -17.76 -4.23
C ARG A 255 9.61 -19.10 -4.13
N ARG A 256 10.54 -19.24 -3.18
CA ARG A 256 11.21 -20.52 -2.92
C ARG A 256 10.24 -21.58 -2.39
N SER A 257 9.38 -21.23 -1.43
CA SER A 257 8.37 -22.13 -0.88
C SER A 257 7.36 -22.60 -1.95
N LEU A 258 6.94 -21.70 -2.84
CA LEU A 258 6.09 -22.03 -3.99
C LEU A 258 6.80 -23.00 -4.96
N ALA A 259 8.10 -22.81 -5.23
CA ALA A 259 8.87 -23.67 -6.11
C ALA A 259 9.12 -25.08 -5.53
N GLN A 260 9.16 -25.19 -4.20
CA GLN A 260 9.33 -26.47 -3.48
C GLN A 260 8.02 -27.26 -3.30
N GLY A 261 6.88 -26.70 -3.70
CA GLY A 261 5.58 -27.38 -3.70
C GLY A 261 4.92 -27.52 -2.31
N GLY A 262 5.50 -26.96 -1.25
CA GLY A 262 4.92 -26.97 0.11
C GLY A 262 3.76 -25.98 0.30
N VAL A 263 3.55 -25.11 -0.67
CA VAL A 263 2.59 -24.00 -0.60
C VAL A 263 1.89 -23.86 -1.94
N ALA A 264 0.58 -23.64 -1.92
CA ALA A 264 -0.20 -23.40 -3.14
C ALA A 264 -0.36 -21.88 -3.39
N PRO A 265 -0.31 -21.44 -4.67
CA PRO A 265 -0.63 -20.06 -5.00
C PRO A 265 -2.09 -19.77 -4.67
N THR A 266 -2.37 -18.57 -4.16
CA THR A 266 -3.73 -18.11 -3.88
C THR A 266 -4.10 -16.96 -4.80
N THR A 267 -5.41 -16.74 -4.96
CA THR A 267 -5.91 -15.53 -5.63
C THR A 267 -5.53 -14.31 -4.79
N ALA A 268 -4.91 -13.34 -5.44
CA ALA A 268 -4.35 -12.14 -4.79
C ALA A 268 -5.46 -11.17 -4.32
N GLN A 269 -6.39 -11.65 -3.49
CA GLN A 269 -7.35 -10.80 -2.83
C GLN A 269 -6.72 -10.16 -1.60
N VAL A 270 -6.85 -8.85 -1.49
CA VAL A 270 -6.32 -8.04 -0.40
C VAL A 270 -7.47 -7.46 0.40
N ARG A 271 -7.38 -7.53 1.73
CA ARG A 271 -8.25 -6.80 2.64
C ARG A 271 -7.44 -5.70 3.28
N ILE A 272 -8.06 -4.57 3.58
CA ILE A 272 -7.38 -3.49 4.28
C ILE A 272 -8.04 -3.23 5.62
N LYS A 273 -7.20 -3.01 6.61
CA LYS A 273 -7.57 -2.53 7.93
C LYS A 273 -7.30 -1.04 7.98
N LEU A 274 -8.32 -0.29 8.34
CA LEU A 274 -8.28 1.16 8.44
C LEU A 274 -7.56 1.61 9.72
N PRO A 275 -7.17 2.89 9.85
CA PRO A 275 -6.49 3.41 11.04
C PRO A 275 -7.30 3.29 12.34
N ASP A 276 -8.63 3.21 12.25
CA ASP A 276 -9.53 2.98 13.39
C ASP A 276 -9.58 1.52 13.85
N GLY A 277 -8.88 0.62 13.17
CA GLY A 277 -8.86 -0.81 13.45
C GLY A 277 -9.97 -1.61 12.77
N SER A 278 -10.92 -0.99 12.11
CA SER A 278 -11.98 -1.67 11.35
C SER A 278 -11.46 -2.20 10.00
N PHE A 279 -12.12 -3.22 9.46
CA PHE A 279 -11.86 -3.68 8.11
C PHE A 279 -12.70 -2.91 7.10
N TYR A 280 -12.08 -2.55 5.99
CA TYR A 280 -12.81 -1.97 4.87
C TYR A 280 -13.76 -2.99 4.25
N GLY A 281 -14.97 -2.57 3.91
CA GLY A 281 -16.06 -3.48 3.47
C GLY A 281 -15.85 -4.14 2.11
N TYR A 282 -14.92 -3.63 1.29
CA TYR A 282 -14.60 -4.18 -0.03
C TYR A 282 -13.21 -4.78 -0.03
N SER A 283 -13.03 -5.90 -0.76
CA SER A 283 -11.72 -6.48 -1.03
C SER A 283 -11.12 -5.89 -2.30
N GLY A 284 -9.82 -5.72 -2.30
CA GLY A 284 -9.04 -5.31 -3.46
C GLY A 284 -8.41 -6.50 -4.17
N THR A 285 -7.94 -6.24 -5.38
CA THR A 285 -7.18 -7.19 -6.20
C THR A 285 -5.78 -6.63 -6.46
N VAL A 286 -4.76 -7.47 -6.32
CA VAL A 286 -3.40 -7.10 -6.72
C VAL A 286 -3.38 -6.97 -8.24
N GLU A 287 -2.98 -5.79 -8.74
CA GLU A 287 -2.84 -5.55 -10.17
C GLU A 287 -1.38 -5.68 -10.64
N PHE A 288 -0.47 -5.23 -9.80
CA PHE A 288 0.91 -5.06 -10.18
C PHE A 288 1.84 -5.24 -8.97
N SER A 289 2.96 -5.90 -9.19
CA SER A 289 4.09 -5.92 -8.28
C SER A 289 5.29 -5.32 -9.01
N GLU A 290 5.88 -4.30 -8.43
CA GLU A 290 7.05 -3.64 -8.98
C GLU A 290 8.22 -4.63 -9.07
N VAL A 291 9.01 -4.52 -10.14
CA VAL A 291 10.16 -5.41 -10.35
C VAL A 291 11.42 -4.84 -9.69
N LEU A 292 11.40 -3.53 -9.42
CA LEU A 292 12.50 -2.81 -8.78
C LEU A 292 12.38 -2.84 -7.26
N VAL A 293 13.51 -3.10 -6.62
CA VAL A 293 13.64 -2.98 -5.16
C VAL A 293 14.10 -1.56 -4.84
N ASP A 294 13.38 -0.87 -3.97
CA ASP A 294 13.83 0.42 -3.45
C ASP A 294 15.13 0.21 -2.67
N GLN A 295 16.19 0.91 -3.10
CA GLN A 295 17.54 0.72 -2.57
C GLN A 295 17.71 1.25 -1.15
N THR A 296 16.84 2.16 -0.70
CA THR A 296 16.91 2.76 0.64
C THR A 296 16.20 1.92 1.68
N THR A 297 15.10 1.28 1.31
CA THR A 297 14.25 0.51 2.22
C THR A 297 14.38 -1.01 2.04
N GLY A 298 14.91 -1.48 0.91
CA GLY A 298 14.97 -2.91 0.58
C GLY A 298 13.61 -3.54 0.32
N THR A 299 12.59 -2.70 0.01
CA THR A 299 11.21 -3.15 -0.20
C THR A 299 10.82 -3.13 -1.68
N VAL A 300 9.82 -3.94 -1.99
CA VAL A 300 9.13 -3.98 -3.29
C VAL A 300 7.73 -3.45 -3.09
N THR A 301 7.26 -2.59 -3.99
CA THR A 301 5.90 -2.06 -3.96
C THR A 301 4.94 -2.99 -4.68
N ILE A 302 3.90 -3.43 -3.98
CA ILE A 302 2.78 -4.18 -4.54
C ILE A 302 1.59 -3.24 -4.62
N ARG A 303 1.02 -3.08 -5.81
CA ARG A 303 -0.15 -2.22 -6.02
C ARG A 303 -1.42 -3.05 -6.10
N ALA A 304 -2.36 -2.75 -5.23
CA ALA A 304 -3.68 -3.35 -5.23
C ALA A 304 -4.75 -2.29 -5.51
N ARG A 305 -5.75 -2.64 -6.33
CA ARG A 305 -6.90 -1.79 -6.66
C ARG A 305 -8.07 -2.12 -5.77
N PHE A 306 -8.72 -1.07 -5.24
CA PHE A 306 -9.89 -1.15 -4.38
C PHE A 306 -11.04 -0.31 -4.94
N PRO A 307 -12.27 -0.82 -4.96
CA PRO A 307 -13.45 0.01 -5.17
C PRO A 307 -13.60 1.02 -4.02
N ASN A 308 -14.03 2.23 -4.32
CA ASN A 308 -14.20 3.28 -3.31
C ASN A 308 -15.45 4.14 -3.59
N PRO A 309 -16.65 3.52 -3.70
CA PRO A 309 -17.87 4.22 -4.09
C PRO A 309 -18.24 5.33 -3.10
N ASP A 310 -18.00 5.11 -1.82
CA ASP A 310 -18.34 6.06 -0.75
C ASP A 310 -17.24 7.11 -0.50
N ALA A 311 -16.16 7.10 -1.30
CA ALA A 311 -15.00 7.98 -1.14
C ALA A 311 -14.42 8.01 0.30
N LEU A 312 -14.53 6.88 1.04
CA LEU A 312 -14.01 6.73 2.39
C LEU A 312 -12.48 6.67 2.39
N LEU A 313 -11.90 6.02 1.38
CA LEU A 313 -10.46 5.90 1.22
C LEU A 313 -9.93 7.18 0.56
N LEU A 314 -9.12 7.92 1.30
CA LEU A 314 -8.52 9.17 0.83
C LEU A 314 -7.03 8.96 0.48
N PRO A 315 -6.56 9.49 -0.65
CA PRO A 315 -5.14 9.45 -0.99
C PRO A 315 -4.27 10.03 0.12
N GLY A 316 -3.18 9.34 0.41
CA GLY A 316 -2.27 9.69 1.50
C GLY A 316 -2.54 8.97 2.83
N MET A 317 -3.71 8.37 3.04
CA MET A 317 -4.01 7.60 4.25
C MET A 317 -3.10 6.37 4.36
N PHE A 318 -2.64 6.09 5.59
CA PHE A 318 -1.99 4.83 5.92
C PHE A 318 -3.04 3.77 6.24
N VAL A 319 -2.80 2.58 5.76
CA VAL A 319 -3.64 1.40 5.99
C VAL A 319 -2.76 0.18 6.20
N THR A 320 -3.30 -0.86 6.85
CA THR A 320 -2.63 -2.16 6.91
C THR A 320 -3.29 -3.09 5.90
N ALA A 321 -2.54 -3.50 4.90
CA ALA A 321 -3.00 -4.47 3.93
C ALA A 321 -2.78 -5.88 4.46
N GLN A 322 -3.83 -6.67 4.42
CA GLN A 322 -3.83 -8.07 4.83
C GLN A 322 -4.18 -8.93 3.63
N PHE A 323 -3.25 -9.78 3.23
CA PHE A 323 -3.51 -10.70 2.14
C PHE A 323 -2.85 -12.05 2.37
N ALA A 324 -3.51 -13.10 1.89
CA ALA A 324 -2.96 -14.45 1.89
C ALA A 324 -1.98 -14.55 0.73
N GLN A 325 -0.70 -14.62 1.05
CA GLN A 325 0.35 -14.74 0.03
C GLN A 325 0.46 -16.15 -0.52
N ALA A 326 0.07 -17.12 0.29
CA ALA A 326 0.14 -18.53 -0.06
C ALA A 326 -0.74 -19.35 0.89
N ILE A 327 -1.03 -20.59 0.52
CA ILE A 327 -1.75 -21.55 1.36
C ILE A 327 -0.79 -22.68 1.71
N ASP A 328 -0.48 -22.81 3.00
CA ASP A 328 0.27 -23.95 3.52
C ASP A 328 -0.67 -25.16 3.55
N THR A 329 -0.38 -26.17 2.74
CA THR A 329 -1.20 -27.38 2.60
C THR A 329 -0.79 -28.48 3.55
N SER A 330 0.33 -28.31 4.29
CA SER A 330 0.91 -29.29 5.20
C SER A 330 0.78 -28.93 6.68
N ALA A 331 0.02 -27.89 6.99
CA ALA A 331 -0.12 -27.38 8.35
C ALA A 331 -1.09 -28.20 9.20
N PHE A 332 -0.85 -28.22 10.52
CA PHE A 332 -1.76 -28.74 11.52
C PHE A 332 -2.30 -27.60 12.37
N LEU A 333 -3.62 -27.55 12.53
CA LEU A 333 -4.29 -26.56 13.39
C LEU A 333 -4.44 -27.16 14.80
N VAL A 334 -3.64 -26.67 15.73
CA VAL A 334 -3.60 -27.15 17.13
C VAL A 334 -4.20 -26.10 18.06
N PRO A 335 -5.20 -26.42 18.90
CA PRO A 335 -5.76 -25.46 19.84
C PRO A 335 -4.69 -24.83 20.74
N GLN A 336 -4.77 -23.52 20.98
CA GLN A 336 -3.78 -22.77 21.74
C GLN A 336 -3.43 -23.39 23.12
N PRO A 337 -4.39 -23.95 23.91
CA PRO A 337 -4.08 -24.55 25.20
C PRO A 337 -3.20 -25.80 25.15
N ALA A 338 -3.02 -26.42 23.98
CA ALA A 338 -2.17 -27.61 23.82
C ALA A 338 -0.69 -27.30 23.70
N ILE A 339 -0.33 -26.06 23.39
CA ILE A 339 1.07 -25.67 23.17
C ILE A 339 1.58 -24.92 24.40
N SER A 340 2.71 -25.36 24.90
CA SER A 340 3.51 -24.70 25.93
C SER A 340 4.91 -24.40 25.40
N ARG A 341 5.62 -23.48 26.05
CA ARG A 341 7.00 -23.18 25.68
C ARG A 341 7.95 -23.73 26.73
N ASP A 342 9.00 -24.36 26.29
CA ASP A 342 10.07 -24.85 27.18
C ASP A 342 10.93 -23.65 27.67
N PRO A 343 11.83 -23.86 28.68
CA PRO A 343 12.71 -22.79 29.14
C PRO A 343 13.68 -22.25 28.10
N LYS A 344 13.84 -22.94 26.97
CA LYS A 344 14.66 -22.50 25.82
C LYS A 344 13.85 -21.72 24.82
N GLY A 345 12.53 -21.59 25.04
CA GLY A 345 11.62 -20.86 24.14
C GLY A 345 10.99 -21.70 23.04
N ASN A 346 11.35 -22.99 22.90
CA ASN A 346 10.77 -23.84 21.86
C ASN A 346 9.30 -24.15 22.16
N ALA A 347 8.47 -24.23 21.15
CA ALA A 347 7.10 -24.67 21.29
C ALA A 347 7.08 -26.20 21.53
N THR A 348 6.38 -26.63 22.57
CA THR A 348 6.22 -28.05 22.93
C THR A 348 4.75 -28.38 23.11
N LEU A 349 4.39 -29.60 22.80
CA LEU A 349 3.07 -30.18 23.07
C LEU A 349 3.16 -31.60 23.50
N TRP A 350 2.05 -32.12 24.06
CA TRP A 350 1.92 -33.48 24.48
C TRP A 350 1.11 -34.29 23.51
N VAL A 351 1.63 -35.45 23.08
CA VAL A 351 0.91 -36.42 22.25
C VAL A 351 0.65 -37.71 23.01
N VAL A 352 -0.38 -38.42 22.65
CA VAL A 352 -0.68 -39.76 23.19
C VAL A 352 0.16 -40.76 22.41
N GLY A 353 1.23 -41.25 23.06
CA GLY A 353 2.12 -42.27 22.50
C GLY A 353 1.59 -43.70 22.65
N ALA A 354 2.38 -44.66 22.19
CA ALA A 354 2.07 -46.10 22.32
C ALA A 354 1.87 -46.51 23.80
N GLY A 355 0.88 -47.36 24.08
CA GLY A 355 0.54 -47.82 25.41
C GLY A 355 -0.11 -46.75 26.29
N TYR A 356 -0.74 -45.72 25.71
CA TYR A 356 -1.37 -44.61 26.43
C TYR A 356 -0.39 -43.86 27.37
N ARG A 357 0.78 -43.56 26.85
CA ARG A 357 1.80 -42.75 27.55
C ARG A 357 1.82 -41.32 26.96
N ALA A 358 1.98 -40.33 27.85
CA ALA A 358 2.20 -38.95 27.44
C ALA A 358 3.63 -38.82 26.91
N VAL A 359 3.79 -38.30 25.71
CA VAL A 359 5.10 -38.02 25.09
C VAL A 359 5.18 -36.52 24.80
N GLN A 360 6.19 -35.86 25.33
CA GLN A 360 6.46 -34.47 25.03
C GLN A 360 7.21 -34.37 23.70
N ARG A 361 6.76 -33.51 22.83
CA ARG A 361 7.37 -33.30 21.52
C ARG A 361 7.60 -31.82 21.26
N VAL A 362 8.77 -31.48 20.72
CA VAL A 362 9.08 -30.14 20.21
C VAL A 362 8.46 -30.02 18.84
N VAL A 363 7.82 -28.89 18.58
CA VAL A 363 7.13 -28.58 17.31
C VAL A 363 7.50 -27.18 16.84
N VAL A 364 7.36 -26.94 15.55
CA VAL A 364 7.48 -25.61 14.97
C VAL A 364 6.07 -25.00 14.90
N ALA A 365 5.82 -23.96 15.74
CA ALA A 365 4.56 -23.28 15.86
C ALA A 365 4.80 -21.76 15.85
N ASP A 366 4.98 -21.19 14.67
CA ASP A 366 5.45 -19.80 14.50
C ASP A 366 4.31 -18.79 14.38
N ARG A 367 3.10 -19.24 14.04
CA ARG A 367 1.96 -18.37 13.80
C ARG A 367 0.66 -18.91 14.38
N THR A 368 -0.29 -18.01 14.62
CA THR A 368 -1.63 -18.35 15.10
C THR A 368 -2.68 -18.05 14.01
N GLN A 369 -3.73 -18.84 13.98
CA GLN A 369 -4.91 -18.62 13.18
C GLN A 369 -6.16 -18.71 14.05
N GLY A 370 -6.70 -17.56 14.43
CA GLY A 370 -7.80 -17.50 15.38
C GLY A 370 -7.44 -18.20 16.72
N PRO A 371 -8.21 -19.18 17.23
CA PRO A 371 -7.93 -19.89 18.48
C PRO A 371 -6.91 -21.03 18.35
N TYR A 372 -6.26 -21.18 17.17
CA TYR A 372 -5.35 -22.27 16.88
C TYR A 372 -3.93 -21.77 16.63
N TRP A 373 -2.94 -22.57 16.99
CA TRP A 373 -1.58 -22.49 16.48
C TRP A 373 -1.47 -23.29 15.18
N VAL A 374 -0.74 -22.74 14.23
CA VAL A 374 -0.38 -23.42 12.99
C VAL A 374 0.96 -24.11 13.23
N VAL A 375 0.95 -25.44 13.23
CA VAL A 375 2.14 -26.28 13.40
C VAL A 375 2.54 -26.82 12.04
N THR A 376 3.78 -26.57 11.63
CA THR A 376 4.32 -26.98 10.33
C THR A 376 5.20 -28.21 10.41
N GLU A 377 5.85 -28.43 11.56
CA GLU A 377 6.75 -29.58 11.76
C GLU A 377 6.54 -30.20 13.15
N GLY A 378 6.80 -31.50 13.24
CA GLY A 378 6.78 -32.26 14.50
C GLY A 378 5.50 -33.04 14.77
N LEU A 379 4.49 -33.00 13.86
CA LEU A 379 3.24 -33.77 13.97
C LEU A 379 3.01 -34.64 12.73
N ALA A 380 2.30 -35.75 12.93
CA ALA A 380 1.81 -36.58 11.84
C ALA A 380 0.28 -36.58 11.81
N SER A 381 -0.30 -36.80 10.63
CA SER A 381 -1.75 -36.83 10.47
C SER A 381 -2.38 -38.00 11.25
N GLY A 382 -3.44 -37.69 12.02
CA GLY A 382 -4.13 -38.65 12.86
C GLY A 382 -3.57 -38.78 14.28
N GLU A 383 -2.51 -38.04 14.65
CA GLU A 383 -2.00 -38.04 16.02
C GLU A 383 -2.99 -37.39 16.99
N LYS A 384 -2.96 -37.90 18.25
CA LYS A 384 -3.79 -37.42 19.34
C LYS A 384 -3.00 -36.42 20.17
N VAL A 385 -3.30 -35.13 20.02
CA VAL A 385 -2.69 -34.03 20.76
C VAL A 385 -3.49 -33.78 22.03
N ILE A 386 -2.81 -33.73 23.18
CA ILE A 386 -3.42 -33.49 24.50
C ILE A 386 -3.67 -31.98 24.65
N THR A 387 -4.93 -31.59 24.86
CA THR A 387 -5.34 -30.21 25.01
C THR A 387 -5.79 -29.85 26.43
N GLN A 388 -6.08 -30.85 27.25
CA GLN A 388 -6.57 -30.67 28.64
C GLN A 388 -5.83 -31.59 29.58
N GLY A 389 -5.56 -31.14 30.83
CA GLY A 389 -4.87 -31.92 31.84
C GLY A 389 -3.33 -31.94 31.71
N THR A 390 -2.76 -30.95 31.03
CA THR A 390 -1.33 -30.88 30.70
C THR A 390 -0.43 -30.47 31.86
N ALA A 391 -0.97 -29.83 32.94
CA ALA A 391 -0.19 -29.19 34.00
C ALA A 391 0.71 -30.13 34.82
N ASN A 392 0.33 -31.40 34.96
CA ASN A 392 1.03 -32.38 35.79
C ASN A 392 1.60 -33.55 34.97
N LEU A 393 1.69 -33.44 33.68
CA LEU A 393 2.23 -34.48 32.81
C LEU A 393 3.75 -34.51 32.89
N LYS A 394 4.28 -35.72 32.89
CA LYS A 394 5.71 -35.99 32.71
C LYS A 394 5.88 -36.91 31.53
N ASP A 395 7.02 -36.81 30.87
CA ASP A 395 7.32 -37.67 29.74
C ASP A 395 7.31 -39.14 30.13
N GLY A 396 6.65 -39.98 29.32
CA GLY A 396 6.46 -41.42 29.61
C GLY A 396 5.35 -41.75 30.61
N MET A 397 4.66 -40.76 31.20
CA MET A 397 3.61 -41.00 32.21
C MET A 397 2.40 -41.70 31.61
N GLN A 398 1.84 -42.69 32.32
CA GLN A 398 0.63 -43.41 31.90
C GLN A 398 -0.60 -42.54 32.09
N ILE A 399 -1.39 -42.38 31.03
CA ILE A 399 -2.56 -41.49 30.94
C ILE A 399 -3.83 -42.25 30.54
N LYS A 400 -4.98 -41.73 30.93
CA LYS A 400 -6.27 -42.13 30.40
C LYS A 400 -6.71 -41.04 29.41
N ALA A 401 -6.54 -41.29 28.11
CA ALA A 401 -6.91 -40.35 27.07
C ALA A 401 -8.40 -40.43 26.75
N VAL A 402 -9.10 -39.30 26.83
CA VAL A 402 -10.51 -39.15 26.45
C VAL A 402 -10.63 -38.02 25.42
N PRO A 403 -11.59 -38.07 24.48
CA PRO A 403 -11.81 -36.94 23.57
C PRO A 403 -12.10 -35.65 24.36
N ALA A 404 -11.54 -34.52 23.91
CA ALA A 404 -11.67 -33.22 24.59
C ALA A 404 -13.13 -32.73 24.70
N SER A 405 -14.04 -33.23 23.85
CA SER A 405 -15.47 -32.96 23.91
C SER A 405 -16.23 -33.74 25.01
N SER A 406 -15.57 -34.68 25.67
CA SER A 406 -16.17 -35.43 26.77
C SER A 406 -16.27 -34.57 28.03
N PRO A 407 -17.45 -34.47 28.69
CA PRO A 407 -17.56 -33.68 29.91
C PRO A 407 -16.62 -34.24 30.99
N GLN A 408 -15.68 -33.38 31.44
CA GLN A 408 -14.78 -33.76 32.54
C GLN A 408 -15.58 -33.73 33.85
N ARG A 409 -15.69 -34.85 34.56
CA ARG A 409 -16.17 -34.86 35.94
C ARG A 409 -15.12 -34.15 36.80
N ILE A 410 -15.38 -32.91 37.12
CA ILE A 410 -14.64 -32.20 38.17
C ILE A 410 -14.96 -32.94 39.45
N LYS A 411 -13.99 -33.65 40.02
CA LYS A 411 -14.15 -34.33 41.34
C LYS A 411 -14.37 -33.22 42.34
N ALA A 412 -15.58 -33.13 42.89
CA ALA A 412 -15.88 -32.17 43.92
C ALA A 412 -14.88 -32.32 45.07
N PRO A 413 -14.40 -31.23 45.68
CA PRO A 413 -13.52 -31.32 46.83
C PRO A 413 -14.22 -32.10 47.94
N PRO A 414 -13.47 -32.90 48.75
CA PRO A 414 -14.07 -33.69 49.82
C PRO A 414 -14.82 -32.77 50.78
N PRO A 415 -15.94 -33.19 51.33
CA PRO A 415 -16.70 -32.40 52.29
C PRO A 415 -15.82 -32.11 53.52
N GLY A 416 -15.50 -30.85 53.74
CA GLY A 416 -14.65 -30.38 54.85
C GLY A 416 -13.44 -29.53 54.45
N ALA A 417 -13.13 -29.33 53.19
CA ALA A 417 -12.08 -28.41 52.79
C ALA A 417 -12.56 -26.95 52.98
N LYS A 418 -12.02 -26.30 54.01
CA LYS A 418 -12.25 -24.86 54.22
C LYS A 418 -11.70 -24.08 53.01
N LEU A 419 -12.58 -23.39 52.32
CA LEU A 419 -12.22 -22.38 51.33
C LEU A 419 -11.40 -21.27 52.03
N PRO A 420 -10.27 -20.83 51.46
CA PRO A 420 -9.59 -19.66 51.98
C PRO A 420 -10.57 -18.46 51.91
N ALA A 421 -10.74 -17.77 53.04
CA ALA A 421 -11.59 -16.61 53.15
C ALA A 421 -11.16 -15.53 52.14
N ALA A 422 -12.10 -15.05 51.36
CA ALA A 422 -11.92 -13.91 50.49
C ALA A 422 -11.51 -12.70 51.35
N GLY A 423 -10.28 -12.23 51.16
CA GLY A 423 -9.78 -11.04 51.83
C GLY A 423 -10.61 -9.82 51.46
N SER A 424 -11.31 -9.29 52.45
CA SER A 424 -12.02 -8.01 52.37
C SER A 424 -10.99 -6.88 52.23
N GLY A 425 -10.68 -6.50 51.00
CA GLY A 425 -9.97 -5.26 50.72
C GLY A 425 -10.90 -4.08 50.96
N ARG A 426 -10.62 -3.29 52.00
CA ARG A 426 -11.18 -1.98 52.25
C ARG A 426 -10.68 -0.98 51.20
N PRO A 427 -11.51 -0.08 50.63
CA PRO A 427 -11.05 1.05 49.85
C PRO A 427 -10.48 2.13 50.78
N GLY A 428 -9.31 2.60 50.45
CA GLY A 428 -8.70 3.85 50.93
C GLY A 428 -8.36 4.73 49.70
#